data_4d75c6aba5f53553893a1a9a7d9d62d0
#
_entry.id   4d75c6aba5f53553893a1a9a7d9d62d0
#
_cell.length_a   1.000
_cell.length_b   1.000
_cell.length_c   1.000
_cell.angle_alpha   90.00
_cell.angle_beta   90.00
_cell.angle_gamma   90.00
#
_symmetry.space_group_name_H-M   'P 1'
#
loop_
_entity.id
_entity.type
_entity.pdbx_description
1 polymer ?
#
loop_
_entity_poly.entity_id
_entity_poly.type
_entity_poly.pdbx_seq_one_letter_code
_entity_poly.pdbx_strand_id
1 'polypeptide(L)'
;MRIAFTIAARNLLRHKGKSFVIGAILFLGALIMTLGNAVTSGMNRGLSENIVERFTGHVVIISEAQENPNILFTPMGKDIALIRNFDKVKSVLSTQDYIASYLPAARGFSFVLTEEGDIDFAMLLGVDFPAYNTMFRENVKLVEGRLLAEGERGTLVSQGRRTRFFNDQNIWLKPAGFPLDEKNFSDEAKKYRDKMIVKDSLVLMGASGDSTAFDVRSDIRGIVRYEFLDDYWKFFNIMDIETFRECFQ
;
A
#
# COMPACT_ATOMS: atom_id res chain seq x y z
N MET A 1 -43.92 8.24 44.09
CA MET A 1 -42.68 7.57 43.63
C MET A 1 -41.95 6.76 44.70
N ARG A 2 -41.70 7.26 45.92
CA ARG A 2 -40.97 6.54 46.99
C ARG A 2 -41.56 5.16 47.34
N ILE A 3 -42.89 5.03 47.45
CA ILE A 3 -43.54 3.76 47.83
C ILE A 3 -43.34 2.68 46.77
N ALA A 4 -43.50 3.01 45.48
CA ALA A 4 -43.28 2.07 44.39
C ALA A 4 -41.84 1.53 44.34
N PHE A 5 -40.84 2.39 44.56
CA PHE A 5 -39.44 2.04 44.64
C PHE A 5 -39.13 1.11 45.84
N THR A 6 -39.74 1.38 46.99
CA THR A 6 -39.57 0.57 48.20
C THR A 6 -40.18 -0.85 47.99
N ILE A 7 -41.35 -0.95 47.35
CA ILE A 7 -42.00 -2.21 47.06
C ILE A 7 -41.13 -3.02 46.07
N ALA A 8 -40.62 -2.37 44.99
CA ALA A 8 -39.76 -3.01 44.00
C ALA A 8 -38.47 -3.53 44.64
N ALA A 9 -37.83 -2.74 45.46
CA ALA A 9 -36.60 -3.15 46.17
C ALA A 9 -36.82 -4.34 47.12
N ARG A 10 -37.94 -4.34 47.90
CA ARG A 10 -38.33 -5.48 48.73
C ARG A 10 -38.61 -6.76 47.92
N ASN A 11 -39.21 -6.63 46.76
CA ASN A 11 -39.51 -7.77 45.88
C ASN A 11 -38.21 -8.37 45.30
N LEU A 12 -37.25 -7.53 44.87
CA LEU A 12 -35.93 -7.96 44.40
C LEU A 12 -35.16 -8.70 45.51
N LEU A 13 -35.16 -8.16 46.73
CA LEU A 13 -34.50 -8.79 47.90
C LEU A 13 -35.15 -10.09 48.34
N ARG A 14 -36.51 -10.24 48.18
CA ARG A 14 -37.23 -11.48 48.50
C ARG A 14 -36.89 -12.64 47.55
N HIS A 15 -36.54 -12.32 46.27
CA HIS A 15 -36.22 -13.31 45.25
C HIS A 15 -34.75 -13.18 44.74
N LYS A 16 -33.80 -13.06 45.69
CA LYS A 16 -32.38 -12.77 45.42
C LYS A 16 -31.77 -13.58 44.26
N GLY A 17 -32.00 -14.91 44.26
CA GLY A 17 -31.44 -15.80 43.24
C GLY A 17 -31.94 -15.51 41.83
N LYS A 18 -33.28 -15.36 41.70
CA LYS A 18 -33.87 -15.04 40.38
C LYS A 18 -33.47 -13.66 39.89
N SER A 19 -33.49 -12.66 40.79
CA SER A 19 -33.09 -11.29 40.47
C SER A 19 -31.61 -11.19 40.09
N PHE A 20 -30.73 -11.96 40.75
CA PHE A 20 -29.31 -12.02 40.42
C PHE A 20 -29.10 -12.61 39.03
N VAL A 21 -29.77 -13.73 38.70
CA VAL A 21 -29.61 -14.35 37.37
C VAL A 21 -30.07 -13.41 36.27
N ILE A 22 -31.23 -12.76 36.43
CA ILE A 22 -31.72 -11.79 35.43
C ILE A 22 -30.76 -10.60 35.34
N GLY A 23 -30.29 -10.07 36.45
CA GLY A 23 -29.29 -8.98 36.48
C GLY A 23 -27.99 -9.36 35.82
N ALA A 24 -27.49 -10.59 36.07
CA ALA A 24 -26.27 -11.09 35.44
C ALA A 24 -26.42 -11.24 33.91
N ILE A 25 -27.58 -11.75 33.44
CA ILE A 25 -27.84 -11.86 31.99
C ILE A 25 -27.89 -10.47 31.34
N LEU A 26 -28.61 -9.54 31.94
CA LEU A 26 -28.69 -8.15 31.44
C LEU A 26 -27.31 -7.47 31.45
N PHE A 27 -26.54 -7.66 32.52
CA PHE A 27 -25.19 -7.13 32.63
C PHE A 27 -24.27 -7.70 31.56
N LEU A 28 -24.26 -9.03 31.39
CA LEU A 28 -23.46 -9.69 30.35
C LEU A 28 -23.88 -9.26 28.95
N GLY A 29 -25.18 -9.14 28.69
CA GLY A 29 -25.67 -8.62 27.42
C GLY A 29 -25.19 -7.19 27.12
N ALA A 30 -25.32 -6.29 28.10
CA ALA A 30 -24.85 -4.93 27.99
C ALA A 30 -23.31 -4.85 27.83
N LEU A 31 -22.58 -5.68 28.59
CA LEU A 31 -21.13 -5.77 28.52
C LEU A 31 -20.66 -6.21 27.13
N ILE A 32 -21.22 -7.29 26.59
CA ILE A 32 -20.88 -7.81 25.26
C ILE A 32 -21.19 -6.76 24.18
N MET A 33 -22.36 -6.11 24.27
CA MET A 33 -22.73 -5.07 23.32
C MET A 33 -21.79 -3.87 23.37
N THR A 34 -21.40 -3.43 24.56
CA THR A 34 -20.47 -2.32 24.75
C THR A 34 -19.09 -2.66 24.23
N LEU A 35 -18.57 -3.84 24.60
CA LEU A 35 -17.27 -4.31 24.11
C LEU A 35 -17.28 -4.49 22.59
N GLY A 36 -18.33 -5.08 22.02
CA GLY A 36 -18.48 -5.24 20.58
C GLY A 36 -18.46 -3.90 19.84
N ASN A 37 -19.22 -2.93 20.32
CA ASN A 37 -19.23 -1.58 19.74
C ASN A 37 -17.87 -0.88 19.90
N ALA A 38 -17.21 -1.01 21.03
CA ALA A 38 -15.90 -0.41 21.26
C ALA A 38 -14.83 -1.00 20.31
N VAL A 39 -14.81 -2.33 20.15
CA VAL A 39 -13.89 -3.00 19.21
C VAL A 39 -14.17 -2.58 17.78
N THR A 40 -15.44 -2.61 17.35
CA THR A 40 -15.82 -2.23 15.97
C THR A 40 -15.48 -0.77 15.68
N SER A 41 -15.77 0.15 16.61
CA SER A 41 -15.44 1.56 16.47
C SER A 41 -13.93 1.79 16.43
N GLY A 42 -13.17 1.10 17.28
CA GLY A 42 -11.72 1.15 17.30
C GLY A 42 -11.09 0.63 16.00
N MET A 43 -11.59 -0.49 15.48
CA MET A 43 -11.16 -1.03 14.18
C MET A 43 -11.46 -0.08 13.03
N ASN A 44 -12.69 0.41 12.94
CA ASN A 44 -13.08 1.33 11.86
C ASN A 44 -12.25 2.61 11.89
N ARG A 45 -12.01 3.18 13.07
CA ARG A 45 -11.18 4.36 13.21
C ARG A 45 -9.73 4.08 12.84
N GLY A 46 -9.16 3.00 13.35
CA GLY A 46 -7.78 2.62 13.06
C GLY A 46 -7.55 2.30 11.58
N LEU A 47 -8.49 1.61 10.93
CA LEU A 47 -8.43 1.35 9.49
C LEU A 47 -8.55 2.65 8.69
N SER A 48 -9.51 3.51 9.03
CA SER A 48 -9.70 4.78 8.32
C SER A 48 -8.48 5.70 8.44
N GLU A 49 -7.95 5.88 9.65
CA GLU A 49 -6.74 6.68 9.89
C GLU A 49 -5.54 6.12 9.15
N ASN A 50 -5.30 4.81 9.22
CA ASN A 50 -4.17 4.19 8.53
C ASN A 50 -4.30 4.27 6.99
N ILE A 51 -5.51 4.08 6.43
CA ILE A 51 -5.72 4.23 4.99
C ILE A 51 -5.45 5.66 4.56
N VAL A 52 -6.02 6.64 5.25
CA VAL A 52 -5.88 8.06 4.91
C VAL A 52 -4.44 8.52 5.09
N GLU A 53 -3.82 8.24 6.23
CA GLU A 53 -2.51 8.80 6.58
C GLU A 53 -1.34 8.08 5.91
N ARG A 54 -1.52 6.80 5.55
CA ARG A 54 -0.42 5.98 5.02
C ARG A 54 -0.61 5.54 3.56
N PHE A 55 -1.76 5.85 2.94
CA PHE A 55 -2.09 5.23 1.67
C PHE A 55 -2.76 6.17 0.65
N THR A 56 -3.84 6.85 1.01
CA THR A 56 -4.67 7.59 0.05
C THR A 56 -4.61 9.10 0.18
N GLY A 57 -4.24 9.60 1.35
CA GLY A 57 -4.53 10.97 1.73
C GLY A 57 -6.03 11.19 1.99
N HIS A 58 -6.42 12.42 2.30
CA HIS A 58 -7.81 12.77 2.62
C HIS A 58 -8.69 12.87 1.37
N VAL A 59 -8.11 13.24 0.24
CA VAL A 59 -8.81 13.43 -1.04
C VAL A 59 -7.96 12.85 -2.16
N VAL A 60 -8.60 12.11 -3.04
CA VAL A 60 -7.99 11.61 -4.28
C VAL A 60 -8.67 12.29 -5.46
N ILE A 61 -7.88 12.96 -6.28
CA ILE A 61 -8.35 13.61 -7.50
C ILE A 61 -8.10 12.66 -8.66
N ILE A 62 -9.13 12.34 -9.41
CA ILE A 62 -9.08 11.44 -10.56
C ILE A 62 -9.64 12.15 -11.80
N SER A 63 -9.34 11.62 -12.98
CA SER A 63 -9.93 12.09 -14.23
C SER A 63 -11.43 11.83 -14.25
N GLU A 64 -12.20 12.76 -14.83
CA GLU A 64 -13.63 12.56 -15.08
C GLU A 64 -13.91 11.37 -16.03
N ALA A 65 -12.95 11.05 -16.88
CA ALA A 65 -13.03 9.89 -17.77
C ALA A 65 -12.81 8.55 -17.06
N GLN A 66 -12.51 8.54 -15.75
CA GLN A 66 -12.30 7.33 -14.98
C GLN A 66 -13.61 6.64 -14.67
N GLU A 67 -13.86 5.47 -15.26
CA GLU A 67 -15.09 4.70 -15.05
C GLU A 67 -15.28 4.22 -13.61
N ASN A 68 -14.20 3.74 -12.99
CA ASN A 68 -14.23 3.25 -11.61
C ASN A 68 -13.50 4.21 -10.68
N PRO A 69 -14.20 4.89 -9.76
CA PRO A 69 -13.57 5.83 -8.82
C PRO A 69 -12.62 5.15 -7.83
N ASN A 70 -12.72 3.84 -7.65
CA ASN A 70 -11.84 3.09 -6.76
C ASN A 70 -10.54 2.70 -7.48
N ILE A 71 -9.70 3.68 -7.79
CA ILE A 71 -8.44 3.48 -8.50
C ILE A 71 -7.42 2.65 -7.70
N LEU A 72 -7.54 2.61 -6.38
CA LEU A 72 -6.58 1.93 -5.51
C LEU A 72 -6.67 0.40 -5.66
N PHE A 73 -7.89 -0.11 -5.79
CA PHE A 73 -8.17 -1.54 -5.91
C PHE A 73 -8.64 -1.91 -7.33
N THR A 74 -8.30 -1.08 -8.32
CA THR A 74 -8.59 -1.42 -9.72
C THR A 74 -7.89 -2.72 -10.08
N PRO A 75 -8.58 -3.68 -10.71
CA PRO A 75 -7.98 -4.93 -11.15
C PRO A 75 -6.76 -4.72 -12.04
N MET A 76 -5.80 -5.65 -11.99
CA MET A 76 -4.62 -5.62 -12.86
C MET A 76 -5.04 -5.56 -14.34
N GLY A 77 -4.32 -4.75 -15.13
CA GLY A 77 -4.56 -4.61 -16.57
C GLY A 77 -5.67 -3.64 -16.98
N LYS A 78 -6.28 -2.93 -16.03
CA LYS A 78 -7.12 -1.78 -16.35
C LYS A 78 -6.33 -0.49 -16.18
N ASP A 79 -6.30 0.31 -17.25
CA ASP A 79 -5.65 1.60 -17.24
C ASP A 79 -6.38 2.60 -16.35
N ILE A 80 -5.62 3.49 -15.75
CA ILE A 80 -6.16 4.63 -15.01
C ILE A 80 -6.19 5.82 -15.97
N ALA A 81 -7.37 6.42 -16.11
CA ALA A 81 -7.54 7.56 -16.99
C ALA A 81 -6.69 8.76 -16.54
N LEU A 82 -5.91 9.30 -17.47
CA LEU A 82 -5.00 10.41 -17.23
C LEU A 82 -5.75 11.73 -17.00
N ILE A 83 -5.23 12.54 -16.10
CA ILE A 83 -5.67 13.92 -15.91
C ILE A 83 -4.98 14.78 -16.98
N ARG A 84 -5.67 15.08 -18.09
CA ARG A 84 -5.09 15.77 -19.25
C ARG A 84 -4.61 17.21 -18.98
N ASN A 85 -5.23 17.91 -18.05
CA ASN A 85 -4.93 19.32 -17.72
C ASN A 85 -4.32 19.43 -16.31
N PHE A 86 -3.27 18.66 -16.05
CA PHE A 86 -2.66 18.61 -14.72
C PHE A 86 -2.19 19.98 -14.21
N ASP A 87 -1.63 20.84 -15.09
CA ASP A 87 -1.18 22.19 -14.70
C ASP A 87 -2.32 23.07 -14.19
N LYS A 88 -3.51 22.93 -14.77
CA LYS A 88 -4.70 23.62 -14.28
C LYS A 88 -5.11 23.11 -12.90
N VAL A 89 -5.08 21.81 -12.68
CA VAL A 89 -5.34 21.20 -11.37
C VAL A 89 -4.33 21.71 -10.35
N LYS A 90 -3.04 21.68 -10.69
CA LYS A 90 -1.95 22.19 -9.86
C LYS A 90 -2.16 23.66 -9.47
N SER A 91 -2.51 24.51 -10.43
CA SER A 91 -2.76 25.93 -10.16
C SER A 91 -3.94 26.16 -9.21
N VAL A 92 -5.01 25.37 -9.33
CA VAL A 92 -6.15 25.43 -8.41
C VAL A 92 -5.75 24.96 -7.02
N LEU A 93 -5.07 23.82 -6.90
CA LEU A 93 -4.65 23.27 -5.61
C LEU A 93 -3.73 24.23 -4.85
N SER A 94 -2.80 24.88 -5.54
CA SER A 94 -1.85 25.82 -4.93
C SER A 94 -2.49 27.12 -4.42
N THR A 95 -3.73 27.43 -4.81
CA THR A 95 -4.46 28.61 -4.34
C THR A 95 -5.36 28.34 -3.13
N GLN A 96 -5.44 27.10 -2.66
CA GLN A 96 -6.33 26.71 -1.57
C GLN A 96 -5.59 26.62 -0.25
N ASP A 97 -5.86 27.52 0.69
CA ASP A 97 -5.19 27.59 1.98
C ASP A 97 -5.43 26.36 2.88
N TYR A 98 -6.49 25.58 2.63
CA TYR A 98 -6.80 24.37 3.39
C TYR A 98 -6.11 23.10 2.86
N ILE A 99 -5.36 23.18 1.76
CA ILE A 99 -4.59 22.07 1.22
C ILE A 99 -3.16 22.17 1.73
N ALA A 100 -2.81 21.28 2.67
CA ALA A 100 -1.48 21.25 3.25
C ALA A 100 -0.41 20.77 2.24
N SER A 101 -0.73 19.75 1.44
CA SER A 101 0.15 19.19 0.41
C SER A 101 -0.64 18.37 -0.59
N TYR A 102 -0.09 18.20 -1.79
CA TYR A 102 -0.62 17.28 -2.79
C TYR A 102 0.53 16.55 -3.47
N LEU A 103 0.26 15.35 -3.96
CA LEU A 103 1.23 14.48 -4.60
C LEU A 103 0.69 13.99 -5.94
N PRO A 104 1.33 14.33 -7.07
CA PRO A 104 1.09 13.66 -8.33
C PRO A 104 1.53 12.20 -8.23
N ALA A 105 0.64 11.30 -8.60
CA ALA A 105 0.94 9.89 -8.65
C ALA A 105 0.42 9.29 -9.94
N ALA A 106 1.22 8.43 -10.54
CA ALA A 106 0.85 7.65 -11.71
C ALA A 106 0.94 6.17 -11.35
N ARG A 107 0.02 5.38 -11.86
CA ARG A 107 -0.01 3.94 -11.65
C ARG A 107 -0.18 3.25 -12.98
N GLY A 108 0.60 2.20 -13.19
CA GLY A 108 0.53 1.41 -14.42
C GLY A 108 0.86 -0.06 -14.18
N PHE A 109 0.57 -0.86 -15.17
CA PHE A 109 0.93 -2.26 -15.24
C PHE A 109 2.06 -2.42 -16.26
N SER A 110 3.12 -3.09 -15.88
CA SER A 110 4.29 -3.32 -16.74
C SER A 110 4.63 -4.79 -16.78
N PHE A 111 5.09 -5.25 -17.93
CA PHE A 111 5.82 -6.50 -18.03
C PHE A 111 7.27 -6.29 -17.61
N VAL A 112 7.82 -7.27 -16.92
CA VAL A 112 9.24 -7.31 -16.57
C VAL A 112 9.87 -8.36 -17.47
N LEU A 113 10.79 -7.91 -18.32
CA LEU A 113 11.51 -8.79 -19.24
C LEU A 113 12.74 -9.34 -18.55
N THR A 114 12.93 -10.65 -18.60
CA THR A 114 14.16 -11.31 -18.19
C THR A 114 15.01 -11.66 -19.41
N GLU A 115 16.32 -11.77 -19.23
CA GLU A 115 17.25 -12.09 -20.31
C GLU A 115 17.06 -13.52 -20.85
N GLU A 116 16.41 -14.37 -20.07
CA GLU A 116 16.10 -15.76 -20.47
C GLU A 116 14.80 -15.87 -21.29
N GLY A 117 14.13 -14.73 -21.51
CA GLY A 117 12.88 -14.66 -22.28
C GLY A 117 11.62 -14.93 -21.47
N ASP A 118 11.75 -15.12 -20.16
CA ASP A 118 10.61 -15.20 -19.26
C ASP A 118 10.01 -13.81 -19.05
N ILE A 119 8.68 -13.77 -18.96
CA ILE A 119 7.93 -12.53 -18.73
C ILE A 119 7.25 -12.64 -17.37
N ASP A 120 7.52 -11.68 -16.51
CA ASP A 120 6.76 -11.48 -15.29
C ASP A 120 6.05 -10.12 -15.37
N PHE A 121 5.24 -9.79 -14.39
CA PHE A 121 4.53 -8.52 -14.36
C PHE A 121 4.85 -7.74 -13.09
N ALA A 122 4.81 -6.42 -13.18
CA ALA A 122 4.91 -5.54 -12.04
C ALA A 122 3.83 -4.46 -12.09
N MET A 123 3.30 -4.13 -10.94
CA MET A 123 2.54 -2.91 -10.78
C MET A 123 3.50 -1.79 -10.41
N LEU A 124 3.44 -0.70 -11.15
CA LEU A 124 4.30 0.46 -10.97
C LEU A 124 3.53 1.61 -10.34
N LEU A 125 4.17 2.28 -9.40
CA LEU A 125 3.73 3.54 -8.82
C LEU A 125 4.80 4.59 -9.12
N GLY A 126 4.52 5.48 -10.07
CA GLY A 126 5.38 6.61 -10.42
C GLY A 126 5.06 7.81 -9.54
N VAL A 127 6.03 8.25 -8.74
CA VAL A 127 5.87 9.37 -7.80
C VAL A 127 7.20 10.13 -7.62
N ASP A 128 7.11 11.35 -7.10
CA ASP A 128 8.23 11.97 -6.40
C ASP A 128 8.35 11.27 -5.04
N PHE A 129 9.37 10.43 -4.88
CA PHE A 129 9.47 9.56 -3.72
C PHE A 129 9.65 10.31 -2.39
N PRO A 130 10.51 11.33 -2.26
CA PRO A 130 10.63 12.12 -1.03
C PRO A 130 9.30 12.75 -0.60
N ALA A 131 8.56 13.33 -1.54
CA ALA A 131 7.24 13.89 -1.26
C ALA A 131 6.23 12.79 -0.85
N TYR A 132 6.25 11.65 -1.54
CA TYR A 132 5.44 10.47 -1.20
C TYR A 132 5.73 9.99 0.22
N ASN A 133 7.01 9.80 0.55
CA ASN A 133 7.43 9.26 1.84
C ASN A 133 7.08 10.20 3.01
N THR A 134 7.17 11.51 2.78
CA THR A 134 6.74 12.53 3.75
C THR A 134 5.23 12.56 3.94
N MET A 135 4.46 12.53 2.85
CA MET A 135 2.99 12.58 2.88
C MET A 135 2.40 11.36 3.59
N PHE A 136 2.95 10.17 3.37
CA PHE A 136 2.44 8.91 3.90
C PHE A 136 3.19 8.38 5.13
N ARG A 137 3.72 9.29 5.96
CA ARG A 137 4.33 8.98 7.26
C ARG A 137 5.34 7.84 7.22
N GLU A 138 6.20 7.87 6.20
CA GLU A 138 7.26 6.87 6.04
C GLU A 138 6.74 5.42 6.06
N ASN A 139 5.62 5.17 5.39
CA ASN A 139 5.07 3.83 5.26
C ASN A 139 6.03 2.86 4.55
N VAL A 140 6.99 3.39 3.78
CA VAL A 140 8.01 2.61 3.07
C VAL A 140 9.27 2.54 3.92
N LYS A 141 9.68 1.33 4.30
CA LYS A 141 10.90 1.07 5.08
C LYS A 141 11.96 0.41 4.23
N LEU A 142 13.15 0.95 4.31
CA LEU A 142 14.31 0.40 3.62
C LEU A 142 14.74 -0.93 4.25
N VAL A 143 14.96 -1.95 3.40
CA VAL A 143 15.52 -3.25 3.78
C VAL A 143 16.97 -3.35 3.34
N GLU A 144 17.27 -2.89 2.11
CA GLU A 144 18.61 -2.98 1.52
C GLU A 144 18.80 -1.85 0.51
N GLY A 145 20.04 -1.34 0.38
CA GLY A 145 20.34 -0.25 -0.53
C GLY A 145 20.01 1.12 0.03
N ARG A 146 19.31 1.95 -0.72
CA ARG A 146 18.89 3.29 -0.31
C ARG A 146 17.55 3.69 -0.92
N LEU A 147 16.91 4.66 -0.32
CA LEU A 147 15.69 5.26 -0.86
C LEU A 147 16.04 6.23 -2.01
N LEU A 148 15.08 6.51 -2.87
CA LEU A 148 15.23 7.49 -3.95
C LEU A 148 15.33 8.90 -3.38
N ALA A 149 16.31 9.66 -3.88
CA ALA A 149 16.42 11.09 -3.61
C ALA A 149 15.53 11.91 -4.56
N GLU A 150 15.41 13.20 -4.30
CA GLU A 150 14.68 14.13 -5.17
C GLU A 150 15.31 14.16 -6.56
N GLY A 151 14.47 14.01 -7.60
CA GLY A 151 14.90 14.01 -9.00
C GLY A 151 15.76 12.80 -9.41
N GLU A 152 15.95 11.83 -8.53
CA GLU A 152 16.74 10.64 -8.83
C GLU A 152 15.93 9.61 -9.59
N ARG A 153 16.54 9.07 -10.67
CA ARG A 153 15.97 7.98 -11.46
C ARG A 153 16.25 6.61 -10.87
N GLY A 154 15.26 5.75 -10.90
CA GLY A 154 15.40 4.37 -10.45
C GLY A 154 14.12 3.79 -9.86
N THR A 155 14.26 2.57 -9.35
CA THR A 155 13.14 1.79 -8.84
C THR A 155 13.44 1.29 -7.43
N LEU A 156 12.43 1.36 -6.55
CA LEU A 156 12.39 0.66 -5.28
C LEU A 156 11.55 -0.60 -5.46
N VAL A 157 12.15 -1.74 -5.21
CA VAL A 157 11.50 -3.05 -5.35
C VAL A 157 11.03 -3.54 -3.99
N SER A 158 9.79 -4.03 -3.91
CA SER A 158 9.31 -4.60 -2.66
C SER A 158 10.03 -5.92 -2.33
N GLN A 159 10.23 -6.18 -1.03
CA GLN A 159 10.80 -7.43 -0.57
C GLN A 159 9.97 -8.64 -1.02
N GLY A 160 8.65 -8.51 -1.01
CA GLY A 160 7.75 -9.55 -1.49
C GLY A 160 7.96 -9.86 -2.98
N ARG A 161 8.19 -8.82 -3.80
CA ARG A 161 8.49 -8.97 -5.21
C ARG A 161 9.82 -9.69 -5.43
N ARG A 162 10.88 -9.29 -4.71
CA ARG A 162 12.17 -9.97 -4.75
C ARG A 162 12.05 -11.45 -4.43
N THR A 163 11.31 -11.78 -3.37
CA THR A 163 11.08 -13.17 -2.97
C THR A 163 10.37 -13.96 -4.07
N ARG A 164 9.39 -13.37 -4.72
CA ARG A 164 8.67 -14.01 -5.82
C ARG A 164 9.59 -14.26 -7.03
N PHE A 165 10.36 -13.27 -7.48
CA PHE A 165 11.33 -13.45 -8.56
C PHE A 165 12.31 -14.59 -8.29
N PHE A 166 12.76 -14.68 -7.03
CA PHE A 166 13.65 -15.76 -6.64
C PHE A 166 12.94 -17.13 -6.69
N ASN A 167 11.75 -17.23 -6.13
CA ASN A 167 11.02 -18.51 -6.07
C ASN A 167 10.59 -19.01 -7.46
N ASP A 168 10.19 -18.11 -8.34
CA ASP A 168 9.64 -18.46 -9.65
C ASP A 168 10.75 -18.63 -10.71
N GLN A 169 11.86 -17.88 -10.61
CA GLN A 169 12.87 -17.77 -11.68
C GLN A 169 14.32 -17.88 -11.19
N ASN A 170 14.58 -18.10 -9.89
CA ASN A 170 15.90 -18.07 -9.26
C ASN A 170 16.64 -16.71 -9.44
N ILE A 171 15.92 -15.61 -9.70
CA ILE A 171 16.48 -14.29 -9.85
C ILE A 171 16.45 -13.54 -8.52
N TRP A 172 17.63 -13.15 -8.03
CA TRP A 172 17.78 -12.34 -6.85
C TRP A 172 18.02 -10.87 -7.21
N LEU A 173 17.06 -10.03 -6.86
CA LEU A 173 17.13 -8.60 -7.09
C LEU A 173 17.93 -7.94 -5.95
N LYS A 174 18.95 -7.16 -6.29
CA LYS A 174 19.74 -6.38 -5.33
C LYS A 174 19.84 -4.91 -5.74
N PRO A 175 20.12 -4.00 -4.83
CA PRO A 175 20.37 -2.61 -5.19
C PRO A 175 21.63 -2.44 -6.04
N ALA A 176 21.55 -1.59 -7.08
CA ALA A 176 22.66 -1.27 -7.95
C ALA A 176 23.80 -0.58 -7.18
N GLY A 177 25.03 -1.02 -7.43
CA GLY A 177 26.22 -0.49 -6.76
C GLY A 177 26.46 -1.00 -5.32
N PHE A 178 25.56 -1.84 -4.77
CA PHE A 178 25.75 -2.45 -3.46
C PHE A 178 26.27 -3.89 -3.59
N PRO A 179 27.10 -4.35 -2.65
CA PRO A 179 27.50 -5.75 -2.59
C PRO A 179 26.30 -6.65 -2.30
N LEU A 180 26.40 -7.91 -2.65
CA LEU A 180 25.40 -8.91 -2.30
C LEU A 180 25.47 -9.20 -0.80
N ASP A 181 24.39 -8.90 -0.07
CA ASP A 181 24.32 -9.15 1.37
C ASP A 181 23.50 -10.41 1.67
N GLU A 182 24.20 -11.48 2.04
CA GLU A 182 23.61 -12.77 2.35
C GLU A 182 22.71 -12.77 3.60
N LYS A 183 22.83 -11.74 4.44
CA LYS A 183 21.96 -11.59 5.62
C LYS A 183 20.49 -11.37 5.24
N ASN A 184 20.28 -10.82 4.05
CA ASN A 184 18.95 -10.54 3.51
C ASN A 184 18.36 -11.72 2.72
N PHE A 185 19.08 -12.84 2.62
CA PHE A 185 18.58 -14.02 1.90
C PHE A 185 17.44 -14.70 2.67
N SER A 186 16.42 -15.09 1.92
CA SER A 186 15.43 -16.05 2.41
C SER A 186 16.09 -17.41 2.66
N ASP A 187 15.43 -18.29 3.39
CA ASP A 187 15.99 -19.63 3.64
C ASP A 187 16.12 -20.43 2.34
N GLU A 188 15.19 -20.24 1.39
CA GLU A 188 15.28 -20.80 0.04
C GLU A 188 16.47 -20.21 -0.73
N ALA A 189 16.70 -18.91 -0.65
CA ALA A 189 17.82 -18.26 -1.34
C ALA A 189 19.18 -18.77 -0.84
N LYS A 190 19.31 -19.03 0.46
CA LYS A 190 20.52 -19.65 1.03
C LYS A 190 20.76 -21.05 0.47
N LYS A 191 19.69 -21.83 0.32
CA LYS A 191 19.75 -23.22 -0.14
C LYS A 191 20.12 -23.34 -1.63
N TYR A 192 19.66 -22.40 -2.45
CA TYR A 192 19.86 -22.43 -3.91
C TYR A 192 20.84 -21.38 -4.41
N ARG A 193 21.75 -20.90 -3.56
CA ARG A 193 22.72 -19.84 -3.86
C ARG A 193 23.50 -20.07 -5.15
N ASP A 194 23.95 -21.30 -5.39
CA ASP A 194 24.80 -21.63 -6.56
C ASP A 194 24.06 -21.57 -7.89
N LYS A 195 22.74 -21.52 -7.88
CA LYS A 195 21.87 -21.41 -9.05
C LYS A 195 21.25 -20.03 -9.20
N MET A 196 21.58 -19.12 -8.30
CA MET A 196 20.97 -17.81 -8.22
C MET A 196 21.55 -16.86 -9.27
N ILE A 197 20.66 -16.24 -10.04
CA ILE A 197 20.98 -15.17 -10.97
C ILE A 197 20.80 -13.85 -10.24
N VAL A 198 21.83 -13.02 -10.19
CA VAL A 198 21.76 -11.73 -9.49
C VAL A 198 21.56 -10.60 -10.49
N LYS A 199 20.52 -9.79 -10.28
CA LYS A 199 20.20 -8.61 -11.10
C LYS A 199 20.12 -7.37 -10.22
N ASP A 200 20.58 -6.24 -10.76
CA ASP A 200 20.53 -4.94 -10.10
C ASP A 200 19.74 -3.89 -10.89
N SER A 201 19.09 -4.31 -11.94
CA SER A 201 18.20 -3.50 -12.77
C SER A 201 17.04 -4.35 -13.28
N LEU A 202 15.95 -3.69 -13.67
CA LEU A 202 14.78 -4.28 -14.31
C LEU A 202 14.61 -3.67 -15.71
N VAL A 203 14.24 -4.48 -16.67
CA VAL A 203 13.73 -4.03 -17.96
C VAL A 203 12.21 -4.09 -17.89
N LEU A 204 11.59 -2.93 -17.92
CA LEU A 204 10.16 -2.75 -17.77
C LEU A 204 9.56 -2.37 -19.12
N MET A 205 8.54 -3.08 -19.54
CA MET A 205 7.78 -2.79 -20.74
C MET A 205 6.38 -2.38 -20.35
N GLY A 206 6.05 -1.11 -20.55
CA GLY A 206 4.73 -0.57 -20.27
C GLY A 206 3.68 -1.18 -21.20
N ALA A 207 2.55 -1.58 -20.63
CA ALA A 207 1.38 -1.97 -21.41
C ALA A 207 0.46 -0.75 -21.52
N SER A 208 0.46 -0.07 -22.65
CA SER A 208 -0.51 0.99 -22.97
C SER A 208 -1.58 0.48 -23.92
N GLY A 209 -2.82 0.96 -23.75
CA GLY A 209 -3.96 0.58 -24.58
C GLY A 209 -3.80 0.88 -26.07
N ASP A 210 -2.90 1.79 -26.44
CA ASP A 210 -2.64 2.24 -27.81
C ASP A 210 -1.56 1.41 -28.55
N SER A 211 -1.18 0.26 -28.02
CA SER A 211 -0.32 -0.74 -28.70
C SER A 211 1.16 -0.37 -28.90
N THR A 212 1.63 0.73 -28.37
CA THR A 212 3.05 1.06 -28.40
C THR A 212 3.66 0.67 -27.07
N ALA A 213 4.48 -0.37 -27.07
CA ALA A 213 5.23 -0.78 -25.87
C ALA A 213 6.61 -0.14 -25.90
N PHE A 214 6.98 0.54 -24.84
CA PHE A 214 8.33 1.05 -24.64
C PHE A 214 9.00 0.26 -23.54
N ASP A 215 10.21 -0.18 -23.80
CA ASP A 215 11.06 -0.83 -22.81
C ASP A 215 11.97 0.22 -22.16
N VAL A 216 11.97 0.23 -20.85
CA VAL A 216 12.83 1.10 -20.05
C VAL A 216 13.64 0.26 -19.08
N ARG A 217 14.96 0.44 -19.10
CA ARG A 217 15.84 -0.12 -18.09
C ARG A 217 15.90 0.80 -16.88
N SER A 218 15.56 0.27 -15.72
CA SER A 218 15.58 1.01 -14.46
C SER A 218 16.47 0.30 -13.44
N ASP A 219 17.42 1.03 -12.87
CA ASP A 219 18.28 0.54 -11.79
C ASP A 219 17.48 0.36 -10.51
N ILE A 220 17.74 -0.72 -9.79
CA ILE A 220 17.18 -0.94 -8.46
C ILE A 220 17.99 -0.11 -7.47
N ARG A 221 17.38 0.88 -6.83
CA ARG A 221 18.05 1.72 -5.81
C ARG A 221 17.93 1.15 -4.42
N GLY A 222 16.82 0.50 -4.13
CA GLY A 222 16.59 -0.13 -2.84
C GLY A 222 15.57 -1.25 -2.87
N ILE A 223 15.68 -2.11 -1.89
CA ILE A 223 14.65 -3.10 -1.54
C ILE A 223 13.90 -2.54 -0.33
N VAL A 224 12.59 -2.55 -0.42
CA VAL A 224 11.72 -1.94 0.59
C VAL A 224 10.63 -2.90 1.05
N ARG A 225 10.07 -2.62 2.20
CA ARG A 225 8.82 -3.22 2.68
C ARG A 225 7.86 -2.13 3.08
N TYR A 226 6.58 -2.43 3.09
CA TYR A 226 5.56 -1.52 3.54
C TYR A 226 5.13 -1.86 4.96
N GLU A 227 4.98 -0.86 5.84
CA GLU A 227 4.50 -1.09 7.22
C GLU A 227 2.99 -1.37 7.26
N PHE A 228 2.26 -0.75 6.35
CA PHE A 228 0.82 -0.91 6.27
C PHE A 228 0.41 -1.51 4.93
N LEU A 229 -0.46 -2.52 4.95
CA LEU A 229 -0.91 -3.26 3.78
C LEU A 229 0.23 -3.91 2.96
N ASP A 230 1.27 -4.42 3.62
CA ASP A 230 2.43 -5.04 2.93
C ASP A 230 1.99 -6.17 1.99
N ASP A 231 1.03 -7.00 2.38
CA ASP A 231 0.48 -8.06 1.52
C ASP A 231 -0.15 -7.55 0.23
N TYR A 232 -0.70 -6.35 0.21
CA TYR A 232 -1.22 -5.70 -0.99
C TYR A 232 -0.11 -5.04 -1.79
N TRP A 233 0.75 -4.27 -1.11
CA TRP A 233 1.82 -3.50 -1.73
C TRP A 233 3.01 -4.32 -2.21
N LYS A 234 3.18 -5.55 -1.73
CA LYS A 234 4.29 -6.42 -2.14
C LYS A 234 4.37 -6.66 -3.66
N PHE A 235 3.31 -6.37 -4.42
CA PHE A 235 3.30 -6.45 -5.87
C PHE A 235 3.69 -5.14 -6.56
N PHE A 236 3.79 -4.03 -5.82
CA PHE A 236 4.13 -2.73 -6.37
C PHE A 236 5.63 -2.46 -6.27
N ASN A 237 6.16 -1.91 -7.35
CA ASN A 237 7.44 -1.23 -7.36
C ASN A 237 7.19 0.28 -7.41
N ILE A 238 7.91 1.04 -6.61
CA ILE A 238 7.87 2.50 -6.66
C ILE A 238 9.00 2.95 -7.57
N MET A 239 8.73 3.86 -8.47
CA MET A 239 9.73 4.45 -9.33
C MET A 239 9.56 5.97 -9.43
N ASP A 240 10.57 6.65 -9.88
CA ASP A 240 10.46 8.06 -10.18
C ASP A 240 9.47 8.30 -11.31
N ILE A 241 8.80 9.46 -11.25
CA ILE A 241 7.71 9.78 -12.17
C ILE A 241 8.17 9.94 -13.63
N GLU A 242 9.43 10.33 -13.87
CA GLU A 242 9.95 10.52 -15.21
C GLU A 242 10.24 9.18 -15.89
N THR A 243 10.88 8.24 -15.18
CA THR A 243 11.07 6.86 -15.68
C THR A 243 9.71 6.18 -15.90
N PHE A 244 8.73 6.44 -15.02
CA PHE A 244 7.36 5.96 -15.22
C PHE A 244 6.76 6.48 -16.52
N ARG A 245 6.87 7.78 -16.79
CA ARG A 245 6.36 8.40 -18.02
C ARG A 245 7.00 7.80 -19.26
N GLU A 246 8.32 7.59 -19.25
CA GLU A 246 9.01 6.95 -20.37
C GLU A 246 8.53 5.53 -20.66
N CYS A 247 8.09 4.82 -19.62
CA CYS A 247 7.56 3.45 -19.75
C CYS A 247 6.15 3.40 -20.38
N PHE A 248 5.38 4.49 -20.29
CA PHE A 248 3.97 4.55 -20.73
C PHE A 248 3.65 5.64 -21.74
N GLN A 249 4.67 6.19 -22.42
CA GLN A 249 4.50 7.21 -23.47
C GLN A 249 3.87 6.70 -24.76
#